data_d28a7573253d50747e58f0c5a5464caf
#
_entry.id   d28a7573253d50747e58f0c5a5464caf
#
_cell.length_a   1.000
_cell.length_b   1.000
_cell.length_c   1.000
_cell.angle_alpha   90.00
_cell.angle_beta   90.00
_cell.angle_gamma   90.00
#
_symmetry.space_group_name_H-M   'P 1'
#
loop_
_entity.id
_entity.type
_entity.pdbx_description
1 polymer ?
#
loop_
_entity_poly.entity_id
_entity_poly.type
_entity_poly.pdbx_seq_one_letter_code
_entity_poly.pdbx_strand_id
1 'polypeptide(L)'
;MLLMLLFVPTRMVAQTTTEDPRYALFNGLDGINNVTITDNDDHPWQMLDLNAEGMTNLGFTIPEGSKGLMSSNYNVDGSSSETVVNFTVEKPMLLTFKYLVSSEYNFDKATITLDNKEPWTISDKKQIEIKALLSVGEHSLKLSYTKDGSGNEYADRTCIYDLKTATTFSEYVADYVATNSTLTFKKITSDNLEGLDLSRLAMVDNIDGVQDVCTNYSSIKNIVFDESFKTYAPTSLREFFKGCETLETISDLEYLNTAKVTDMGKMFHGCSALTSLDLTNFNTANVELMDNMFEGCSALKSLDLTNFNTAKVTYMSCMFKGCSALESLNLTNFNTENVTDMSWMFYGCSALKSLDLTNFNTAKVAYMN
;
A
#
# COMPACT_ATOMS: atom_id res chain seq x y z
N MET A 1 25.86 -1.54 -55.67
CA MET A 1 24.74 -2.21 -55.00
C MET A 1 24.43 -1.38 -53.76
N LEU A 2 23.48 -0.46 -53.90
CA LEU A 2 23.17 0.58 -52.90
C LEU A 2 22.13 0.02 -51.94
N LEU A 3 22.49 -0.13 -50.65
CA LEU A 3 21.58 -0.56 -49.62
C LEU A 3 20.72 0.63 -49.17
N MET A 4 19.47 0.68 -49.61
CA MET A 4 18.48 1.61 -49.08
C MET A 4 18.07 1.12 -47.67
N LEU A 5 18.53 1.84 -46.65
CA LEU A 5 17.91 1.77 -45.31
C LEU A 5 16.56 2.47 -45.40
N LEU A 6 15.48 1.69 -45.30
CA LEU A 6 14.15 2.19 -45.03
C LEU A 6 14.10 2.68 -43.60
N PHE A 7 14.22 4.00 -43.41
CA PHE A 7 13.76 4.65 -42.18
C PHE A 7 12.24 4.59 -42.18
N VAL A 8 11.66 3.77 -41.29
CA VAL A 8 10.28 3.92 -40.89
C VAL A 8 10.25 5.12 -39.96
N PRO A 9 9.57 6.21 -40.31
CA PRO A 9 9.44 7.32 -39.37
C PRO A 9 8.48 6.89 -38.25
N THR A 10 9.01 6.60 -37.05
CA THR A 10 8.22 6.69 -35.83
C THR A 10 7.65 8.11 -35.78
N ARG A 11 6.37 8.24 -36.01
CA ARG A 11 5.66 9.50 -35.84
C ARG A 11 5.71 9.90 -34.37
N MET A 12 6.77 10.59 -33.99
CA MET A 12 6.69 11.50 -32.84
C MET A 12 5.82 12.68 -33.28
N VAL A 13 4.55 12.62 -33.01
CA VAL A 13 3.69 13.80 -33.10
C VAL A 13 3.80 14.51 -31.75
N ALA A 14 4.83 15.35 -31.63
CA ALA A 14 4.80 16.40 -30.63
C ALA A 14 3.71 17.40 -31.08
N GLN A 15 2.48 17.21 -30.60
CA GLN A 15 1.44 18.22 -30.75
C GLN A 15 1.65 19.27 -29.66
N THR A 16 2.38 20.33 -30.00
CA THR A 16 2.30 21.61 -29.30
C THR A 16 1.04 22.34 -29.78
N THR A 17 -0.12 21.97 -29.28
CA THR A 17 -1.33 22.75 -29.49
C THR A 17 -2.01 23.00 -28.14
N THR A 18 -2.16 24.26 -27.80
CA THR A 18 -2.93 24.82 -26.68
C THR A 18 -4.42 24.47 -26.73
N GLU A 19 -4.85 23.54 -27.57
CA GLU A 19 -6.25 23.16 -27.81
C GLU A 19 -6.64 21.82 -27.14
N ASP A 20 -5.70 20.96 -26.77
CA ASP A 20 -6.04 19.72 -26.05
C ASP A 20 -6.47 20.04 -24.61
N PRO A 21 -7.72 19.77 -24.22
CA PRO A 21 -8.24 20.13 -22.91
C PRO A 21 -7.50 19.44 -21.75
N ARG A 22 -6.78 18.35 -21.99
CA ARG A 22 -5.95 17.66 -21.01
C ARG A 22 -4.82 18.56 -20.48
N TYR A 23 -4.25 19.42 -21.32
CA TYR A 23 -3.27 20.43 -20.88
C TYR A 23 -3.85 21.39 -19.84
N ALA A 24 -5.10 21.81 -20.03
CA ALA A 24 -5.75 22.71 -19.06
C ALA A 24 -5.98 22.07 -17.68
N LEU A 25 -6.16 20.74 -17.65
CA LEU A 25 -6.29 20.00 -16.40
C LEU A 25 -5.01 20.10 -15.56
N PHE A 26 -3.83 19.84 -16.16
CA PHE A 26 -2.56 19.84 -15.45
C PHE A 26 -1.98 21.25 -15.24
N ASN A 27 -2.08 22.13 -16.24
CA ASN A 27 -1.67 23.54 -16.11
C ASN A 27 -2.52 24.33 -15.10
N GLY A 28 -3.69 23.83 -14.73
CA GLY A 28 -4.52 24.39 -13.68
C GLY A 28 -4.10 24.00 -12.26
N LEU A 29 -3.12 23.08 -12.12
CA LEU A 29 -2.61 22.64 -10.83
C LEU A 29 -1.48 23.59 -10.38
N ASP A 30 -1.58 24.10 -9.14
CA ASP A 30 -0.61 25.03 -8.60
C ASP A 30 0.78 24.40 -8.52
N GLY A 31 1.81 25.09 -9.04
CA GLY A 31 3.20 24.66 -9.04
C GLY A 31 3.59 23.61 -10.07
N ILE A 32 2.68 23.18 -10.95
CA ILE A 32 2.99 22.33 -12.10
C ILE A 32 3.22 23.20 -13.34
N ASN A 33 4.34 22.97 -14.04
CA ASN A 33 4.77 23.75 -15.20
C ASN A 33 5.24 22.84 -16.34
N ASN A 34 5.40 23.40 -17.53
CA ASN A 34 6.00 22.75 -18.72
C ASN A 34 5.33 21.39 -19.05
N VAL A 35 4.01 21.33 -18.97
CA VAL A 35 3.25 20.10 -19.22
C VAL A 35 3.39 19.68 -20.66
N THR A 36 3.74 18.42 -20.91
CA THR A 36 3.65 17.76 -22.20
C THR A 36 2.87 16.46 -22.08
N ILE A 37 2.06 16.12 -23.09
CA ILE A 37 1.24 14.91 -23.10
C ILE A 37 1.61 14.11 -24.35
N THR A 38 1.88 12.83 -24.16
CA THR A 38 2.22 11.89 -25.24
C THR A 38 1.34 10.65 -25.12
N ASP A 39 0.72 10.27 -26.21
CA ASP A 39 -0.08 9.07 -26.31
C ASP A 39 0.72 8.01 -27.08
N ASN A 40 0.76 6.78 -26.55
CA ASN A 40 1.59 5.70 -27.09
C ASN A 40 0.79 4.65 -27.85
N ASP A 41 -0.54 4.78 -27.93
CA ASP A 41 -1.43 3.84 -28.62
C ASP A 41 -2.60 4.55 -29.32
N ASP A 42 -3.47 3.76 -29.96
CA ASP A 42 -4.64 4.26 -30.71
C ASP A 42 -5.79 4.68 -29.77
N HIS A 43 -5.66 4.42 -28.47
CA HIS A 43 -6.67 4.68 -27.45
C HIS A 43 -6.11 5.57 -26.33
N PRO A 44 -5.82 6.86 -26.59
CA PRO A 44 -5.31 7.77 -25.55
C PRO A 44 -6.31 8.00 -24.44
N TRP A 45 -5.82 8.30 -23.24
CA TRP A 45 -6.70 8.78 -22.18
C TRP A 45 -7.30 10.13 -22.57
N GLN A 46 -8.58 10.29 -22.32
CA GLN A 46 -9.34 11.48 -22.67
C GLN A 46 -9.87 12.17 -21.41
N MET A 47 -10.40 13.38 -21.58
CA MET A 47 -11.06 14.08 -20.47
C MET A 47 -12.20 13.25 -19.90
N LEU A 48 -12.35 13.27 -18.59
CA LEU A 48 -13.43 12.60 -17.89
C LEU A 48 -14.78 13.14 -18.34
N ASP A 49 -15.61 12.27 -18.90
CA ASP A 49 -17.00 12.55 -19.28
C ASP A 49 -17.93 11.57 -18.52
N LEU A 50 -18.67 12.08 -17.55
CA LEU A 50 -19.59 11.29 -16.74
C LEU A 50 -20.80 10.75 -17.52
N ASN A 51 -21.06 11.27 -18.72
CA ASN A 51 -22.12 10.80 -19.62
C ASN A 51 -21.60 9.77 -20.64
N ALA A 52 -20.28 9.51 -20.69
CA ALA A 52 -19.73 8.53 -21.60
C ALA A 52 -20.28 7.14 -21.30
N GLU A 53 -20.38 6.31 -22.35
CA GLU A 53 -20.79 4.91 -22.22
C GLU A 53 -19.87 4.17 -21.24
N GLY A 54 -20.44 3.34 -20.38
CA GLY A 54 -19.73 2.64 -19.29
C GLY A 54 -19.58 3.43 -17.99
N MET A 55 -19.72 4.76 -17.99
CA MET A 55 -19.58 5.56 -16.77
C MET A 55 -20.75 5.40 -15.79
N THR A 56 -21.94 5.02 -16.28
CA THR A 56 -23.13 4.81 -15.43
C THR A 56 -23.07 3.54 -14.58
N ASN A 57 -22.25 2.58 -14.96
CA ASN A 57 -22.16 1.25 -14.32
C ASN A 57 -20.88 1.03 -13.52
N LEU A 58 -20.13 2.09 -13.21
CA LEU A 58 -18.89 2.03 -12.43
C LEU A 58 -19.07 1.39 -11.04
N GLY A 59 -20.28 1.50 -10.47
CA GLY A 59 -20.57 1.08 -9.10
C GLY A 59 -20.01 1.99 -8.02
N PHE A 60 -19.50 3.14 -8.43
CA PHE A 60 -19.03 4.24 -7.58
C PHE A 60 -19.66 5.54 -8.05
N THR A 61 -19.81 6.49 -7.14
CA THR A 61 -20.30 7.82 -7.47
C THR A 61 -19.12 8.78 -7.62
N ILE A 62 -18.94 9.31 -8.83
CA ILE A 62 -18.02 10.43 -9.07
C ILE A 62 -18.86 11.71 -8.93
N PRO A 63 -18.46 12.67 -8.09
CA PRO A 63 -19.21 13.92 -7.92
C PRO A 63 -19.38 14.69 -9.24
N GLU A 64 -20.54 15.29 -9.46
CA GLU A 64 -20.78 16.16 -10.61
C GLU A 64 -19.77 17.32 -10.63
N GLY A 65 -19.24 17.63 -11.81
CA GLY A 65 -18.22 18.66 -11.98
C GLY A 65 -16.78 18.22 -11.68
N SER A 66 -16.56 16.96 -11.28
CA SER A 66 -15.20 16.42 -11.15
C SER A 66 -14.44 16.50 -12.46
N LYS A 67 -13.16 16.92 -12.39
CA LYS A 67 -12.25 16.98 -13.53
C LYS A 67 -11.23 15.87 -13.44
N GLY A 68 -10.87 15.27 -14.56
CA GLY A 68 -9.92 14.16 -14.60
C GLY A 68 -9.73 13.60 -15.99
N LEU A 69 -9.09 12.43 -16.07
CA LEU A 69 -8.88 11.66 -17.28
C LEU A 69 -9.50 10.27 -17.14
N MET A 70 -9.94 9.69 -18.26
CA MET A 70 -10.43 8.32 -18.33
C MET A 70 -9.84 7.58 -19.52
N SER A 71 -9.74 6.24 -19.44
CA SER A 71 -9.33 5.39 -20.56
C SER A 71 -10.35 5.48 -21.70
N SER A 72 -9.88 5.37 -22.95
CA SER A 72 -10.75 5.49 -24.12
C SER A 72 -11.04 4.15 -24.83
N ASN A 73 -10.47 3.03 -24.36
CA ASN A 73 -10.59 1.72 -24.97
C ASN A 73 -11.81 0.89 -24.46
N TYR A 74 -12.88 1.55 -24.07
CA TYR A 74 -14.14 0.91 -23.69
C TYR A 74 -14.70 0.04 -24.82
N ASN A 75 -15.13 -1.19 -24.52
CA ASN A 75 -15.63 -2.19 -25.46
C ASN A 75 -14.65 -2.56 -26.61
N VAL A 76 -13.34 -2.38 -26.42
CA VAL A 76 -12.33 -2.79 -27.40
C VAL A 76 -11.44 -3.87 -26.79
N ASP A 77 -11.83 -5.13 -26.96
CA ASP A 77 -11.15 -6.29 -26.39
C ASP A 77 -9.71 -6.42 -26.91
N GLY A 78 -8.79 -6.86 -26.04
CA GLY A 78 -7.38 -7.02 -26.37
C GLY A 78 -6.65 -5.71 -26.64
N SER A 79 -7.20 -4.56 -26.23
CA SER A 79 -6.61 -3.23 -26.47
C SER A 79 -5.95 -2.65 -25.23
N SER A 80 -5.09 -1.67 -25.44
CA SER A 80 -4.53 -0.83 -24.39
C SER A 80 -4.86 0.64 -24.59
N SER A 81 -4.89 1.38 -23.49
CA SER A 81 -5.03 2.83 -23.46
C SER A 81 -3.89 3.39 -22.63
N GLU A 82 -2.99 4.16 -23.25
CA GLU A 82 -1.81 4.68 -22.57
C GLU A 82 -1.60 6.17 -22.89
N THR A 83 -1.35 6.94 -21.84
CA THR A 83 -0.99 8.36 -21.93
C THR A 83 0.11 8.66 -20.90
N VAL A 84 1.13 9.40 -21.35
CA VAL A 84 2.22 9.90 -20.50
C VAL A 84 2.12 11.41 -20.39
N VAL A 85 2.08 11.92 -19.17
CA VAL A 85 2.08 13.35 -18.86
C VAL A 85 3.42 13.68 -18.19
N ASN A 86 4.26 14.47 -18.88
CA ASN A 86 5.49 14.99 -18.28
C ASN A 86 5.27 16.44 -17.85
N PHE A 87 5.86 16.82 -16.73
CA PHE A 87 5.74 18.16 -16.15
C PHE A 87 6.94 18.48 -15.26
N THR A 88 7.09 19.75 -14.89
CA THR A 88 8.14 20.20 -13.96
C THR A 88 7.53 20.78 -12.70
N VAL A 89 8.27 20.65 -11.60
CA VAL A 89 7.94 21.13 -10.27
C VAL A 89 9.07 22.04 -9.75
N GLU A 90 8.74 23.25 -9.31
CA GLU A 90 9.74 24.22 -8.82
C GLU A 90 9.97 24.14 -7.31
N LYS A 91 9.01 23.60 -6.56
CA LYS A 91 9.10 23.39 -5.10
C LYS A 91 8.54 22.02 -4.77
N PRO A 92 9.06 21.32 -3.76
CA PRO A 92 8.47 20.06 -3.33
C PRO A 92 6.98 20.23 -3.02
N MET A 93 6.18 19.30 -3.49
CA MET A 93 4.73 19.33 -3.30
C MET A 93 4.11 17.94 -3.21
N LEU A 94 2.92 17.89 -2.65
CA LEU A 94 2.08 16.71 -2.64
C LEU A 94 1.12 16.77 -3.83
N LEU A 95 1.14 15.76 -4.69
CA LEU A 95 0.12 15.51 -5.70
C LEU A 95 -0.86 14.48 -5.15
N THR A 96 -2.16 14.78 -5.18
CA THR A 96 -3.21 13.84 -4.79
C THR A 96 -4.25 13.71 -5.89
N PHE A 97 -4.77 12.50 -6.08
CA PHE A 97 -5.89 12.24 -6.99
C PHE A 97 -6.62 10.96 -6.60
N LYS A 98 -7.86 10.85 -7.01
CA LYS A 98 -8.62 9.61 -6.89
C LYS A 98 -8.41 8.77 -8.14
N TYR A 99 -8.23 7.47 -7.94
CA TYR A 99 -8.06 6.48 -8.96
C TYR A 99 -9.16 5.44 -8.85
N LEU A 100 -9.92 5.28 -9.91
CA LEU A 100 -11.04 4.37 -9.98
C LEU A 100 -10.83 3.38 -11.12
N VAL A 101 -11.06 2.12 -10.82
CA VAL A 101 -11.10 1.03 -11.79
C VAL A 101 -12.43 0.32 -11.65
N SER A 102 -13.07 0.01 -12.77
CA SER A 102 -14.22 -0.86 -12.86
C SER A 102 -13.97 -1.85 -13.98
N SER A 103 -13.42 -3.00 -13.63
CA SER A 103 -13.03 -4.05 -14.56
C SER A 103 -13.28 -5.43 -13.93
N GLU A 104 -13.09 -6.49 -14.71
CA GLU A 104 -13.16 -7.85 -14.23
C GLU A 104 -11.95 -8.23 -13.36
N TYR A 105 -12.21 -9.06 -12.34
CA TYR A 105 -11.17 -9.49 -11.40
C TYR A 105 -10.04 -10.26 -12.11
N ASN A 106 -8.79 -9.79 -11.98
CA ASN A 106 -7.57 -10.38 -12.53
C ASN A 106 -7.42 -10.45 -14.07
N PHE A 107 -8.34 -9.88 -14.84
CA PHE A 107 -8.25 -9.91 -16.30
C PHE A 107 -7.74 -8.59 -16.86
N ASP A 108 -8.40 -7.50 -16.55
CA ASP A 108 -7.98 -6.18 -16.98
C ASP A 108 -7.04 -5.53 -15.95
N LYS A 109 -6.07 -4.76 -16.41
CA LYS A 109 -5.09 -4.07 -15.56
C LYS A 109 -5.09 -2.58 -15.80
N ALA A 110 -5.37 -1.84 -14.75
CA ALA A 110 -5.14 -0.41 -14.71
C ALA A 110 -3.87 -0.12 -13.89
N THR A 111 -2.97 0.66 -14.46
CA THR A 111 -1.66 0.93 -13.89
C THR A 111 -1.35 2.41 -13.96
N ILE A 112 -0.90 2.98 -12.85
CA ILE A 112 -0.35 4.34 -12.80
C ILE A 112 1.10 4.25 -12.35
N THR A 113 2.00 4.88 -13.08
CA THR A 113 3.42 4.93 -12.75
C THR A 113 3.86 6.39 -12.67
N LEU A 114 4.55 6.77 -11.61
CA LEU A 114 5.18 8.08 -11.44
C LEU A 114 6.70 7.89 -11.40
N ASP A 115 7.45 8.60 -12.29
CA ASP A 115 8.91 8.61 -12.35
C ASP A 115 9.54 7.22 -12.44
N ASN A 116 8.90 6.29 -13.16
CA ASN A 116 9.31 4.89 -13.29
C ASN A 116 9.47 4.14 -11.95
N LYS A 117 8.80 4.62 -10.88
CA LYS A 117 8.70 3.89 -9.61
C LYS A 117 7.78 2.69 -9.75
N GLU A 118 7.67 1.88 -8.68
CA GLU A 118 6.69 0.79 -8.64
C GLU A 118 5.28 1.31 -8.92
N PRO A 119 4.57 0.68 -9.86
CA PRO A 119 3.27 1.16 -10.30
C PRO A 119 2.18 0.85 -9.28
N TRP A 120 1.24 1.77 -9.12
CA TRP A 120 -0.06 1.44 -8.53
C TRP A 120 -0.87 0.64 -9.56
N THR A 121 -0.96 -0.67 -9.36
CA THR A 121 -1.72 -1.58 -10.23
C THR A 121 -3.00 -1.99 -9.54
N ILE A 122 -4.12 -1.78 -10.20
CA ILE A 122 -5.44 -2.19 -9.71
C ILE A 122 -6.10 -3.04 -10.78
N SER A 123 -6.58 -4.19 -10.35
CA SER A 123 -7.53 -5.05 -11.07
C SER A 123 -8.74 -5.23 -10.18
N ASP A 124 -9.94 -5.28 -10.75
CA ASP A 124 -11.18 -5.36 -10.01
C ASP A 124 -11.85 -3.99 -9.77
N LYS A 125 -13.02 -4.02 -9.18
CA LYS A 125 -13.83 -2.84 -8.89
C LYS A 125 -13.36 -2.14 -7.64
N LYS A 126 -12.50 -1.12 -7.79
CA LYS A 126 -11.86 -0.43 -6.67
C LYS A 126 -11.73 1.07 -6.93
N GLN A 127 -11.85 1.85 -5.85
CA GLN A 127 -11.51 3.27 -5.83
C GLN A 127 -10.54 3.51 -4.68
N ILE A 128 -9.42 4.17 -4.99
CA ILE A 128 -8.41 4.56 -4.01
C ILE A 128 -8.04 6.04 -4.18
N GLU A 129 -7.51 6.65 -3.13
CA GLU A 129 -6.83 7.95 -3.21
C GLU A 129 -5.33 7.70 -3.27
N ILE A 130 -4.67 8.29 -4.26
CA ILE A 130 -3.22 8.26 -4.40
C ILE A 130 -2.64 9.57 -3.91
N LYS A 131 -1.62 9.49 -3.09
CA LYS A 131 -0.78 10.59 -2.64
C LYS A 131 0.64 10.35 -3.13
N ALA A 132 1.22 11.33 -3.80
CA ALA A 132 2.56 11.25 -4.34
C ALA A 132 3.35 12.52 -3.98
N LEU A 133 4.50 12.33 -3.33
CA LEU A 133 5.42 13.42 -3.04
C LEU A 133 6.31 13.67 -4.25
N LEU A 134 6.26 14.89 -4.77
CA LEU A 134 7.06 15.34 -5.90
C LEU A 134 8.23 16.17 -5.40
N SER A 135 9.46 15.83 -5.85
CA SER A 135 10.65 16.64 -5.65
C SER A 135 10.68 17.84 -6.60
N VAL A 136 11.67 18.71 -6.46
CA VAL A 136 11.96 19.71 -7.50
C VAL A 136 12.53 19.02 -8.72
N GLY A 137 12.06 19.35 -9.91
CA GLY A 137 12.57 18.83 -11.17
C GLY A 137 11.49 18.32 -12.14
N GLU A 138 11.92 17.46 -13.04
CA GLU A 138 11.08 16.84 -14.05
C GLU A 138 10.41 15.58 -13.49
N HIS A 139 9.13 15.40 -13.83
CA HIS A 139 8.31 14.24 -13.43
C HIS A 139 7.55 13.68 -14.63
N SER A 140 7.27 12.39 -14.58
CA SER A 140 6.51 11.67 -15.60
C SER A 140 5.42 10.82 -14.97
N LEU A 141 4.16 11.15 -15.25
CA LEU A 141 2.99 10.38 -14.83
C LEU A 141 2.49 9.56 -16.03
N LYS A 142 2.63 8.25 -15.95
CA LYS A 142 2.14 7.31 -16.96
C LYS A 142 0.85 6.67 -16.50
N LEU A 143 -0.19 6.76 -17.31
CA LEU A 143 -1.50 6.16 -17.12
C LEU A 143 -1.68 5.06 -18.16
N SER A 144 -1.99 3.83 -17.72
CA SER A 144 -2.17 2.70 -18.62
C SER A 144 -3.36 1.86 -18.19
N TYR A 145 -4.15 1.41 -19.16
CA TYR A 145 -5.24 0.46 -18.95
C TYR A 145 -5.24 -0.57 -20.08
N THR A 146 -5.07 -1.84 -19.74
CA THR A 146 -5.02 -2.94 -20.68
C THR A 146 -6.20 -3.86 -20.44
N LYS A 147 -6.97 -4.13 -21.52
CA LYS A 147 -8.07 -5.07 -21.54
C LYS A 147 -7.60 -6.41 -22.09
N ASP A 148 -8.10 -7.48 -21.52
CA ASP A 148 -7.96 -8.81 -22.10
C ASP A 148 -8.91 -9.04 -23.30
N GLY A 149 -8.96 -10.25 -23.82
CA GLY A 149 -9.77 -10.61 -24.99
C GLY A 149 -11.17 -11.16 -24.67
N SER A 150 -11.65 -11.04 -23.41
CA SER A 150 -12.90 -11.70 -23.00
C SER A 150 -13.72 -10.85 -22.02
N GLY A 151 -15.03 -10.88 -22.19
CA GLY A 151 -16.03 -10.43 -21.23
C GLY A 151 -16.29 -8.91 -21.17
N ASN A 152 -17.53 -8.55 -20.88
CA ASN A 152 -17.95 -7.16 -20.58
C ASN A 152 -18.92 -7.22 -19.39
N GLU A 153 -18.49 -7.80 -18.24
CA GLU A 153 -19.37 -7.94 -17.07
C GLU A 153 -19.53 -6.62 -16.30
N TYR A 154 -18.59 -5.67 -16.45
CA TYR A 154 -18.56 -4.39 -15.75
C TYR A 154 -18.41 -3.22 -16.72
N ALA A 155 -18.20 -2.03 -16.19
CA ALA A 155 -18.04 -0.83 -17.00
C ALA A 155 -16.74 -0.80 -17.82
N ASP A 156 -15.77 -1.69 -17.58
CA ASP A 156 -14.49 -1.81 -18.29
C ASP A 156 -13.81 -0.46 -18.53
N ARG A 157 -13.75 0.33 -17.46
CA ARG A 157 -13.17 1.69 -17.50
C ARG A 157 -12.30 1.95 -16.30
N THR A 158 -11.34 2.82 -16.52
CA THR A 158 -10.55 3.41 -15.44
C THR A 158 -10.50 4.91 -15.60
N CYS A 159 -10.40 5.61 -14.48
CA CYS A 159 -10.23 7.06 -14.48
C CYS A 159 -9.43 7.56 -13.28
N ILE A 160 -8.77 8.70 -13.48
CA ILE A 160 -8.25 9.53 -12.39
C ILE A 160 -9.06 10.84 -12.34
N TYR A 161 -9.32 11.32 -11.16
CA TYR A 161 -10.07 12.57 -10.99
C TYR A 161 -9.74 13.24 -9.65
N ASP A 162 -10.24 14.47 -9.45
CA ASP A 162 -9.95 15.28 -8.27
C ASP A 162 -8.45 15.55 -8.07
N LEU A 163 -7.71 15.80 -9.16
CA LEU A 163 -6.30 16.12 -9.10
C LEU A 163 -6.07 17.42 -8.34
N LYS A 164 -5.18 17.39 -7.36
CA LYS A 164 -4.81 18.53 -6.51
C LYS A 164 -3.33 18.52 -6.23
N THR A 165 -2.76 19.70 -6.06
CA THR A 165 -1.41 19.90 -5.57
C THR A 165 -1.43 20.73 -4.30
N ALA A 166 -0.49 20.47 -3.40
CA ALA A 166 -0.31 21.23 -2.18
C ALA A 166 1.19 21.43 -1.91
N THR A 167 1.63 22.68 -1.77
CA THR A 167 2.99 23.03 -1.35
C THR A 167 3.14 23.06 0.18
N THR A 168 2.02 23.02 0.90
CA THR A 168 1.98 22.85 2.36
C THR A 168 1.30 21.53 2.66
N PHE A 169 2.01 20.61 3.30
CA PHE A 169 1.51 19.27 3.62
C PHE A 169 2.09 18.74 4.92
N SER A 170 1.47 17.69 5.45
CA SER A 170 1.90 16.97 6.64
C SER A 170 1.50 15.52 6.50
N GLU A 171 2.46 14.64 6.17
CA GLU A 171 2.19 13.26 5.78
C GLU A 171 3.08 12.27 6.53
N TYR A 172 2.64 11.02 6.65
CA TYR A 172 3.42 9.93 7.19
C TYR A 172 4.08 9.15 6.05
N VAL A 173 5.37 8.88 6.20
CA VAL A 173 6.18 8.22 5.19
C VAL A 173 7.02 7.10 5.77
N ALA A 174 7.37 6.16 4.91
CA ALA A 174 8.36 5.13 5.12
C ALA A 174 9.60 5.45 4.25
N ASP A 175 10.76 5.53 4.87
CA ASP A 175 12.06 5.92 4.27
C ASP A 175 13.01 4.72 4.35
N TYR A 176 13.22 4.02 3.22
CA TYR A 176 14.13 2.87 3.17
C TYR A 176 15.53 3.27 2.70
N VAL A 177 16.53 2.98 3.52
CA VAL A 177 17.94 3.22 3.23
C VAL A 177 18.64 1.88 2.97
N ALA A 178 18.88 1.55 1.71
CA ALA A 178 19.43 0.25 1.29
C ALA A 178 20.85 -0.01 1.82
N THR A 179 21.68 1.01 1.99
CA THR A 179 23.08 0.86 2.42
C THR A 179 23.23 0.27 3.84
N ASN A 180 22.22 0.46 4.70
CA ASN A 180 22.19 -0.10 6.05
C ASN A 180 20.96 -0.99 6.30
N SER A 181 20.18 -1.29 5.26
CA SER A 181 18.95 -2.12 5.33
C SER A 181 17.96 -1.66 6.38
N THR A 182 17.83 -0.33 6.56
CA THR A 182 16.95 0.27 7.57
C THR A 182 15.76 0.95 6.91
N LEU A 183 14.56 0.65 7.43
CA LEU A 183 13.30 1.31 7.11
C LEU A 183 12.88 2.18 8.29
N THR A 184 12.67 3.47 8.04
CA THR A 184 12.24 4.44 9.08
C THR A 184 10.84 4.94 8.76
N PHE A 185 9.91 4.78 9.70
CA PHE A 185 8.59 5.41 9.67
C PHE A 185 8.65 6.76 10.37
N LYS A 186 8.22 7.81 9.69
CA LYS A 186 8.27 9.18 10.21
C LYS A 186 7.16 10.06 9.63
N LYS A 187 6.91 11.18 10.28
CA LYS A 187 6.06 12.25 9.76
C LYS A 187 6.92 13.30 9.07
N ILE A 188 6.52 13.70 7.88
CA ILE A 188 7.13 14.82 7.17
C ILE A 188 6.13 15.97 7.00
N THR A 189 6.65 17.16 6.92
CA THR A 189 5.90 18.38 6.60
C THR A 189 6.67 19.14 5.52
N SER A 190 6.02 20.10 4.87
CA SER A 190 6.68 21.01 3.93
C SER A 190 7.92 21.72 4.51
N ASP A 191 8.00 21.86 5.85
CA ASP A 191 9.04 22.63 6.53
C ASP A 191 10.24 21.78 6.99
N ASN A 192 10.16 20.43 6.94
CA ASN A 192 11.22 19.53 7.43
C ASN A 192 11.79 18.58 6.36
N LEU A 193 11.85 19.03 5.11
CA LEU A 193 12.33 18.24 3.98
C LEU A 193 13.83 18.32 3.74
N GLU A 194 14.56 19.22 4.46
CA GLU A 194 15.98 19.39 4.27
C GLU A 194 16.76 18.10 4.52
N GLY A 195 17.63 17.74 3.58
CA GLY A 195 18.45 16.53 3.65
C GLY A 195 17.71 15.21 3.35
N LEU A 196 16.40 15.26 3.02
CA LEU A 196 15.66 14.07 2.64
C LEU A 196 15.77 13.80 1.15
N ASP A 197 15.99 12.53 0.80
CA ASP A 197 15.84 12.06 -0.57
C ASP A 197 14.36 11.66 -0.80
N LEU A 198 13.60 12.60 -1.35
CA LEU A 198 12.14 12.43 -1.55
C LEU A 198 11.82 11.28 -2.54
N SER A 199 12.77 10.90 -3.40
CA SER A 199 12.56 9.85 -4.41
C SER A 199 12.39 8.46 -3.80
N ARG A 200 12.90 8.23 -2.59
CA ARG A 200 12.81 6.94 -1.90
C ARG A 200 11.70 6.85 -0.84
N LEU A 201 10.98 7.95 -0.58
CA LEU A 201 9.90 7.96 0.39
C LEU A 201 8.63 7.30 -0.17
N ALA A 202 8.04 6.38 0.59
CA ALA A 202 6.72 5.83 0.33
C ALA A 202 5.69 6.43 1.29
N MET A 203 4.52 6.79 0.76
CA MET A 203 3.42 7.32 1.59
C MET A 203 2.77 6.18 2.36
N VAL A 204 2.70 6.29 3.69
CA VAL A 204 2.15 5.24 4.54
C VAL A 204 0.66 4.96 4.23
N ASP A 205 -0.09 5.96 3.85
CA ASP A 205 -1.51 5.80 3.47
C ASP A 205 -1.72 5.01 2.17
N ASN A 206 -0.66 4.81 1.38
CA ASN A 206 -0.71 4.06 0.11
C ASN A 206 -0.22 2.61 0.26
N ILE A 207 0.13 2.17 1.48
CA ILE A 207 0.69 0.84 1.72
C ILE A 207 -0.19 0.05 2.68
N ASP A 208 -0.37 -1.24 2.39
CA ASP A 208 -1.02 -2.19 3.30
C ASP A 208 0.00 -2.80 4.28
N GLY A 209 1.30 -2.76 3.93
CA GLY A 209 2.39 -3.24 4.76
C GLY A 209 3.76 -2.88 4.21
N VAL A 210 4.81 -3.34 4.89
CA VAL A 210 6.21 -3.06 4.53
C VAL A 210 6.58 -3.55 3.13
N GLN A 211 5.93 -4.62 2.64
CA GLN A 211 6.11 -5.15 1.29
C GLN A 211 5.81 -4.13 0.18
N ASP A 212 4.99 -3.13 0.47
CA ASP A 212 4.62 -2.10 -0.51
C ASP A 212 5.61 -0.93 -0.55
N VAL A 213 6.54 -0.88 0.42
CA VAL A 213 7.53 0.21 0.53
C VAL A 213 8.69 0.03 -0.43
N CYS A 214 9.13 -1.22 -0.63
CA CYS A 214 10.26 -1.54 -1.50
C CYS A 214 10.14 -2.95 -2.06
N THR A 215 10.63 -3.15 -3.29
CA THR A 215 10.65 -4.46 -3.96
C THR A 215 11.48 -5.51 -3.22
N ASN A 216 12.41 -5.06 -2.37
CA ASN A 216 13.32 -5.91 -1.59
C ASN A 216 13.01 -5.87 -0.09
N TYR A 217 11.72 -5.86 0.30
CA TYR A 217 11.33 -5.86 1.72
C TYR A 217 11.95 -7.05 2.50
N SER A 218 12.24 -8.15 1.81
CA SER A 218 12.98 -9.29 2.37
C SER A 218 14.45 -8.96 2.74
N SER A 219 15.00 -7.82 2.33
CA SER A 219 16.34 -7.35 2.70
C SER A 219 16.34 -6.38 3.88
N ILE A 220 15.17 -5.97 4.39
CA ILE A 220 15.07 -5.08 5.54
C ILE A 220 15.52 -5.82 6.79
N LYS A 221 16.54 -5.27 7.47
CA LYS A 221 17.07 -5.80 8.72
C LYS A 221 16.60 -5.03 9.95
N ASN A 222 16.42 -3.74 9.79
CA ASN A 222 16.06 -2.86 10.90
C ASN A 222 14.86 -2.01 10.53
N ILE A 223 13.90 -1.88 11.44
CA ILE A 223 12.80 -0.93 11.36
C ILE A 223 12.89 0.03 12.54
N VAL A 224 12.67 1.31 12.27
CA VAL A 224 12.72 2.39 13.28
C VAL A 224 11.43 3.22 13.16
N PHE A 225 10.78 3.49 14.27
CA PHE A 225 9.70 4.46 14.34
C PHE A 225 10.23 5.76 14.91
N ASP A 226 10.24 6.83 14.12
CA ASP A 226 10.60 8.16 14.59
C ASP A 226 9.51 8.72 15.54
N GLU A 227 9.88 9.52 16.54
CA GLU A 227 8.92 10.09 17.49
C GLU A 227 7.78 10.87 16.81
N SER A 228 8.06 11.48 15.64
CA SER A 228 7.05 12.18 14.86
C SER A 228 5.91 11.29 14.38
N PHE A 229 6.12 9.95 14.34
CA PHE A 229 5.11 8.95 13.93
C PHE A 229 4.03 8.71 14.99
N LYS A 230 4.23 9.10 16.25
CA LYS A 230 3.30 8.82 17.38
C LYS A 230 1.85 9.30 17.19
N THR A 231 1.63 10.23 16.25
CA THR A 231 0.29 10.73 15.94
C THR A 231 -0.40 9.97 14.80
N TYR A 232 0.31 9.05 14.14
CA TYR A 232 -0.31 8.09 13.21
C TYR A 232 -1.13 7.07 14.01
N ALA A 233 -2.40 6.92 13.66
CA ALA A 233 -3.32 6.08 14.41
C ALA A 233 -4.11 5.16 13.47
N PRO A 234 -3.50 4.05 13.01
CA PRO A 234 -4.13 3.11 12.11
C PRO A 234 -5.30 2.38 12.77
N THR A 235 -6.25 1.92 11.96
CA THR A 235 -7.34 1.05 12.41
C THR A 235 -7.05 -0.43 12.17
N SER A 236 -6.10 -0.75 11.28
CA SER A 236 -5.60 -2.10 11.02
C SER A 236 -4.08 -2.10 10.93
N LEU A 237 -3.47 -3.15 11.44
CA LEU A 237 -2.06 -3.50 11.25
C LEU A 237 -1.93 -4.92 10.69
N ARG A 238 -3.01 -5.40 10.04
CA ARG A 238 -3.00 -6.71 9.39
C ARG A 238 -1.88 -6.78 8.36
N GLU A 239 -1.06 -7.84 8.44
CA GLU A 239 0.05 -8.10 7.53
C GLU A 239 1.16 -7.03 7.48
N PHE A 240 1.19 -6.05 8.41
CA PHE A 240 2.04 -4.86 8.31
C PHE A 240 3.54 -5.17 8.17
N PHE A 241 4.07 -6.19 8.87
CA PHE A 241 5.46 -6.66 8.75
C PHE A 241 5.56 -8.08 8.15
N LYS A 242 4.50 -8.57 7.54
CA LYS A 242 4.44 -9.92 7.00
C LYS A 242 5.57 -10.19 6.00
N GLY A 243 6.26 -11.31 6.15
CA GLY A 243 7.29 -11.78 5.22
C GLY A 243 8.62 -11.04 5.30
N CYS A 244 8.83 -10.19 6.31
CA CYS A 244 10.13 -9.59 6.56
C CYS A 244 11.10 -10.65 7.18
N GLU A 245 11.52 -11.62 6.37
CA GLU A 245 12.25 -12.80 6.83
C GLU A 245 13.63 -12.46 7.41
N THR A 246 14.26 -11.36 6.96
CA THR A 246 15.58 -10.89 7.42
C THR A 246 15.51 -9.83 8.50
N LEU A 247 14.34 -9.45 8.96
CA LEU A 247 14.13 -8.43 9.97
C LEU A 247 14.71 -8.91 11.32
N GLU A 248 15.74 -8.21 11.80
CA GLU A 248 16.46 -8.53 13.02
C GLU A 248 15.95 -7.69 14.20
N THR A 249 15.62 -6.40 13.98
CA THR A 249 15.23 -5.46 15.02
C THR A 249 14.11 -4.53 14.61
N ILE A 250 13.24 -4.17 15.56
CA ILE A 250 12.31 -3.06 15.46
C ILE A 250 12.55 -2.16 16.67
N SER A 251 12.95 -0.90 16.43
CA SER A 251 13.23 0.09 17.46
C SER A 251 12.10 1.11 17.57
N ASP A 252 11.95 1.64 18.79
CA ASP A 252 11.04 2.75 19.09
C ASP A 252 9.57 2.44 18.72
N LEU A 253 9.18 1.16 18.89
CA LEU A 253 7.86 0.65 18.53
C LEU A 253 6.73 1.29 19.37
N GLU A 254 7.06 1.94 20.50
CA GLU A 254 6.14 2.75 21.28
C GLU A 254 5.56 3.95 20.53
N TYR A 255 6.20 4.38 19.44
CA TYR A 255 5.66 5.44 18.58
C TYR A 255 4.64 4.93 17.55
N LEU A 256 4.42 3.63 17.45
CA LEU A 256 3.31 3.05 16.69
C LEU A 256 2.04 3.04 17.55
N ASN A 257 1.15 3.97 17.35
CA ASN A 257 -0.09 4.11 18.13
C ASN A 257 -1.12 3.05 17.73
N THR A 258 -1.33 2.06 18.59
CA THR A 258 -2.24 0.94 18.35
C THR A 258 -3.64 1.13 18.98
N ALA A 259 -3.95 2.29 19.57
CA ALA A 259 -5.18 2.51 20.33
C ALA A 259 -6.49 2.33 19.53
N LYS A 260 -6.44 2.49 18.19
CA LYS A 260 -7.60 2.33 17.30
C LYS A 260 -7.58 1.03 16.51
N VAL A 261 -6.55 0.20 16.68
CA VAL A 261 -6.38 -1.02 15.89
C VAL A 261 -7.40 -2.07 16.31
N THR A 262 -8.11 -2.62 15.31
CA THR A 262 -9.07 -3.72 15.47
C THR A 262 -8.56 -5.03 14.88
N ASP A 263 -7.58 -4.99 13.96
CA ASP A 263 -7.03 -6.17 13.28
C ASP A 263 -5.50 -6.14 13.34
N MET A 264 -4.90 -7.16 13.98
CA MET A 264 -3.47 -7.45 14.06
C MET A 264 -3.12 -8.80 13.43
N GLY A 265 -4.04 -9.37 12.65
CA GLY A 265 -3.82 -10.66 11.99
C GLY A 265 -2.57 -10.63 11.11
N LYS A 266 -1.71 -11.66 11.22
CA LYS A 266 -0.47 -11.82 10.45
C LYS A 266 0.55 -10.68 10.57
N MET A 267 0.43 -9.78 11.57
CA MET A 267 1.26 -8.57 11.67
C MET A 267 2.76 -8.87 11.57
N PHE A 268 3.25 -9.94 12.22
CA PHE A 268 4.65 -10.38 12.20
C PHE A 268 4.83 -11.76 11.53
N HIS A 269 3.86 -12.19 10.72
CA HIS A 269 3.91 -13.50 10.06
C HIS A 269 5.19 -13.63 9.22
N GLY A 270 6.00 -14.66 9.47
CA GLY A 270 7.21 -14.95 8.72
C GLY A 270 8.42 -14.06 9.05
N CYS A 271 8.39 -13.26 10.12
CA CYS A 271 9.57 -12.53 10.60
C CYS A 271 10.57 -13.50 11.26
N SER A 272 11.18 -14.37 10.46
CA SER A 272 11.92 -15.55 10.95
C SER A 272 13.26 -15.22 11.61
N ALA A 273 13.87 -14.05 11.30
CA ALA A 273 15.11 -13.60 11.92
C ALA A 273 14.91 -12.74 13.19
N LEU A 274 13.67 -12.38 13.54
CA LEU A 274 13.37 -11.53 14.68
C LEU A 274 13.62 -12.28 15.99
N THR A 275 14.59 -11.82 16.79
CA THR A 275 15.02 -12.51 18.02
C THR A 275 14.37 -11.99 19.28
N SER A 276 13.92 -10.75 19.27
CA SER A 276 13.21 -10.07 20.37
C SER A 276 12.22 -9.05 19.82
N LEU A 277 11.16 -8.78 20.60
CA LEU A 277 10.12 -7.83 20.22
C LEU A 277 9.55 -7.21 21.49
N ASP A 278 9.59 -5.88 21.60
CA ASP A 278 9.00 -5.14 22.70
C ASP A 278 7.60 -4.65 22.32
N LEU A 279 6.59 -5.23 22.95
CA LEU A 279 5.18 -4.91 22.73
C LEU A 279 4.53 -4.26 23.98
N THR A 280 5.34 -3.81 24.94
CA THR A 280 4.83 -3.29 26.24
C THR A 280 3.92 -2.06 26.09
N ASN A 281 4.06 -1.31 24.98
CA ASN A 281 3.23 -0.13 24.70
C ASN A 281 2.02 -0.42 23.79
N PHE A 282 1.81 -1.67 23.38
CA PHE A 282 0.65 -2.02 22.54
C PHE A 282 -0.65 -1.96 23.32
N ASN A 283 -1.59 -1.16 22.83
CA ASN A 283 -2.97 -1.15 23.32
C ASN A 283 -3.81 -2.06 22.43
N THR A 284 -4.17 -3.23 22.94
CA THR A 284 -4.96 -4.24 22.24
C THR A 284 -6.44 -4.27 22.65
N ALA A 285 -6.92 -3.29 23.43
CA ALA A 285 -8.27 -3.28 23.97
C ALA A 285 -9.40 -3.25 22.91
N ASN A 286 -9.08 -2.88 21.67
CA ASN A 286 -10.02 -2.86 20.55
C ASN A 286 -9.79 -3.97 19.53
N VAL A 287 -8.77 -4.82 19.72
CA VAL A 287 -8.39 -5.85 18.74
C VAL A 287 -9.37 -7.01 18.79
N GLU A 288 -9.87 -7.37 17.61
CA GLU A 288 -10.81 -8.46 17.37
C GLU A 288 -10.15 -9.67 16.68
N LEU A 289 -9.08 -9.42 15.88
CA LEU A 289 -8.39 -10.43 15.09
C LEU A 289 -6.89 -10.46 15.43
N MET A 290 -6.39 -11.66 15.82
CA MET A 290 -4.97 -11.93 16.09
C MET A 290 -4.49 -13.24 15.43
N ASP A 291 -5.22 -13.68 14.38
CA ASP A 291 -4.85 -14.89 13.64
C ASP A 291 -3.45 -14.77 13.03
N ASN A 292 -2.62 -15.82 13.17
CA ASN A 292 -1.28 -15.89 12.57
C ASN A 292 -0.32 -14.75 12.99
N MET A 293 -0.59 -13.99 14.07
CA MET A 293 0.13 -12.74 14.38
C MET A 293 1.64 -12.94 14.46
N PHE A 294 2.12 -14.04 15.01
CA PHE A 294 3.54 -14.40 15.16
C PHE A 294 3.90 -15.71 14.44
N GLU A 295 3.05 -16.19 13.52
CA GLU A 295 3.33 -17.42 12.79
C GLU A 295 4.67 -17.33 12.07
N GLY A 296 5.54 -18.32 12.28
CA GLY A 296 6.86 -18.39 11.63
C GLY A 296 7.93 -17.46 12.21
N CYS A 297 7.70 -16.80 13.35
CA CYS A 297 8.76 -16.07 14.08
C CYS A 297 9.72 -17.07 14.76
N SER A 298 10.46 -17.81 13.94
CA SER A 298 11.19 -19.01 14.38
C SER A 298 12.43 -18.73 15.24
N ALA A 299 12.99 -17.50 15.21
CA ALA A 299 14.11 -17.09 16.04
C ALA A 299 13.70 -16.44 17.38
N LEU A 300 12.40 -16.15 17.57
CA LEU A 300 11.89 -15.45 18.75
C LEU A 300 11.96 -16.36 19.99
N LYS A 301 12.75 -15.98 20.99
CA LYS A 301 13.01 -16.82 22.18
C LYS A 301 12.03 -16.56 23.32
N SER A 302 11.58 -15.35 23.45
CA SER A 302 10.61 -14.94 24.47
C SER A 302 9.73 -13.81 23.93
N LEU A 303 8.53 -13.71 24.49
CA LEU A 303 7.57 -12.67 24.13
C LEU A 303 6.79 -12.29 25.38
N ASP A 304 6.81 -11.00 25.75
CA ASP A 304 6.02 -10.47 26.83
C ASP A 304 4.69 -9.93 26.29
N LEU A 305 3.59 -10.60 26.66
CA LEU A 305 2.22 -10.26 26.29
C LEU A 305 1.36 -9.93 27.52
N THR A 306 1.99 -9.61 28.64
CA THR A 306 1.28 -9.37 29.91
C THR A 306 0.36 -8.15 29.88
N ASN A 307 0.61 -7.21 28.94
CA ASN A 307 -0.26 -6.04 28.72
C ASN A 307 -1.38 -6.28 27.69
N PHE A 308 -1.42 -7.45 27.03
CA PHE A 308 -2.43 -7.72 26.01
C PHE A 308 -3.82 -7.91 26.63
N ASN A 309 -4.77 -7.10 26.19
CA ASN A 309 -6.19 -7.29 26.49
C ASN A 309 -6.85 -8.01 25.31
N THR A 310 -7.22 -9.27 25.50
CA THR A 310 -7.81 -10.12 24.47
C THR A 310 -9.32 -10.29 24.60
N ALA A 311 -9.99 -9.48 25.45
CA ALA A 311 -11.41 -9.66 25.75
C ALA A 311 -12.35 -9.53 24.53
N LYS A 312 -11.92 -8.84 23.45
CA LYS A 312 -12.68 -8.71 22.20
C LYS A 312 -12.24 -9.68 21.11
N VAL A 313 -11.14 -10.41 21.32
CA VAL A 313 -10.56 -11.26 20.27
C VAL A 313 -11.46 -12.47 20.01
N THR A 314 -11.72 -12.70 18.72
CA THR A 314 -12.55 -13.80 18.23
C THR A 314 -11.75 -14.86 17.48
N TYR A 315 -10.59 -14.51 16.89
CA TYR A 315 -9.73 -15.42 16.13
C TYR A 315 -8.29 -15.35 16.63
N MET A 316 -7.75 -16.51 17.06
CA MET A 316 -6.37 -16.72 17.50
C MET A 316 -5.71 -17.91 16.80
N SER A 317 -6.28 -18.36 15.67
CA SER A 317 -5.72 -19.51 14.93
C SER A 317 -4.28 -19.23 14.52
N CYS A 318 -3.41 -20.23 14.63
CA CYS A 318 -2.00 -20.16 14.25
C CYS A 318 -1.19 -19.04 14.91
N MET A 319 -1.65 -18.39 15.99
CA MET A 319 -1.03 -17.18 16.55
C MET A 319 0.47 -17.32 16.80
N PHE A 320 0.92 -18.47 17.30
CA PHE A 320 2.34 -18.77 17.58
C PHE A 320 2.87 -19.95 16.77
N LYS A 321 2.15 -20.37 15.72
CA LYS A 321 2.54 -21.52 14.92
C LYS A 321 3.94 -21.33 14.33
N GLY A 322 4.83 -22.33 14.51
CA GLY A 322 6.21 -22.30 14.01
C GLY A 322 7.17 -21.38 14.78
N CYS A 323 6.79 -20.84 15.96
CA CYS A 323 7.70 -20.16 16.86
C CYS A 323 8.65 -21.19 17.54
N SER A 324 9.54 -21.80 16.75
CA SER A 324 10.31 -22.99 17.15
C SER A 324 11.35 -22.71 18.24
N ALA A 325 11.84 -21.47 18.37
CA ALA A 325 12.80 -21.08 19.42
C ALA A 325 12.14 -20.55 20.70
N LEU A 326 10.81 -20.43 20.74
CA LEU A 326 10.09 -19.83 21.88
C LEU A 326 10.16 -20.77 23.10
N GLU A 327 10.89 -20.36 24.14
CA GLU A 327 11.15 -21.19 25.31
C GLU A 327 10.09 -21.04 26.41
N SER A 328 9.49 -19.86 26.50
CA SER A 328 8.46 -19.53 27.48
C SER A 328 7.45 -18.52 26.95
N LEU A 329 6.21 -18.64 27.39
CA LEU A 329 5.12 -17.75 27.00
C LEU A 329 4.17 -17.59 28.20
N ASN A 330 3.92 -16.35 28.62
CA ASN A 330 2.98 -16.03 29.68
C ASN A 330 1.66 -15.55 29.08
N LEU A 331 0.60 -16.35 29.25
CA LEU A 331 -0.75 -16.08 28.74
C LEU A 331 -1.78 -15.90 29.90
N THR A 332 -1.31 -15.64 31.11
CA THR A 332 -2.19 -15.56 32.29
C THR A 332 -3.24 -14.45 32.21
N ASN A 333 -2.99 -13.42 31.39
CA ASN A 333 -3.93 -12.30 31.15
C ASN A 333 -4.84 -12.51 29.93
N PHE A 334 -4.69 -13.61 29.19
CA PHE A 334 -5.53 -13.86 28.03
C PHE A 334 -6.96 -14.22 28.45
N ASN A 335 -7.91 -13.43 28.00
CA ASN A 335 -9.32 -13.74 28.05
C ASN A 335 -9.76 -14.34 26.74
N THR A 336 -10.12 -15.63 26.74
CA THR A 336 -10.51 -16.35 25.53
C THR A 336 -12.02 -16.60 25.44
N GLU A 337 -12.82 -15.94 26.26
CA GLU A 337 -14.29 -16.15 26.35
C GLU A 337 -14.99 -15.94 25.00
N ASN A 338 -14.47 -15.06 24.13
CA ASN A 338 -15.07 -14.75 22.83
C ASN A 338 -14.37 -15.45 21.65
N VAL A 339 -13.31 -16.22 21.90
CA VAL A 339 -12.54 -16.88 20.84
C VAL A 339 -13.32 -18.08 20.28
N THR A 340 -13.43 -18.12 18.95
CA THR A 340 -14.12 -19.18 18.23
C THR A 340 -13.17 -20.12 17.49
N ASP A 341 -11.93 -19.67 17.18
CA ASP A 341 -10.91 -20.45 16.49
C ASP A 341 -9.55 -20.30 17.17
N MET A 342 -9.01 -21.42 17.68
CA MET A 342 -7.67 -21.56 18.26
C MET A 342 -6.88 -22.64 17.55
N SER A 343 -7.28 -23.03 16.32
CA SER A 343 -6.62 -24.11 15.59
C SER A 343 -5.15 -23.79 15.35
N TRP A 344 -4.28 -24.81 15.54
CA TRP A 344 -2.84 -24.75 15.31
C TRP A 344 -2.08 -23.69 16.12
N MET A 345 -2.67 -23.10 17.17
CA MET A 345 -2.14 -21.93 17.90
C MET A 345 -0.69 -22.13 18.35
N PHE A 346 -0.30 -23.33 18.80
CA PHE A 346 1.04 -23.64 19.28
C PHE A 346 1.76 -24.72 18.45
N TYR A 347 1.25 -25.02 17.26
CA TYR A 347 1.86 -26.04 16.41
C TYR A 347 3.30 -25.66 16.03
N GLY A 348 4.26 -26.56 16.30
CA GLY A 348 5.68 -26.32 15.99
C GLY A 348 6.44 -25.44 16.96
N CYS A 349 5.87 -25.08 18.13
CA CYS A 349 6.58 -24.41 19.23
C CYS A 349 7.50 -25.41 19.97
N SER A 350 8.51 -25.95 19.28
CA SER A 350 9.27 -27.13 19.75
C SER A 350 10.18 -26.86 20.95
N ALA A 351 10.57 -25.60 21.21
CA ALA A 351 11.38 -25.23 22.38
C ALA A 351 10.55 -24.92 23.62
N LEU A 352 9.20 -24.84 23.52
CA LEU A 352 8.33 -24.47 24.63
C LEU A 352 8.29 -25.57 25.69
N LYS A 353 8.77 -25.25 26.90
CA LYS A 353 8.95 -26.23 28.00
C LYS A 353 7.69 -26.45 28.81
N SER A 354 6.90 -25.41 28.97
CA SER A 354 5.62 -25.43 29.70
C SER A 354 4.71 -24.33 29.19
N LEU A 355 3.42 -24.57 29.32
CA LEU A 355 2.38 -23.61 28.96
C LEU A 355 1.24 -23.70 29.96
N ASP A 356 0.90 -22.57 30.60
CA ASP A 356 -0.24 -22.49 31.51
C ASP A 356 -1.46 -21.96 30.74
N LEU A 357 -2.45 -22.79 30.56
CA LEU A 357 -3.73 -22.52 29.90
C LEU A 357 -4.92 -22.58 30.86
N THR A 358 -4.67 -22.49 32.17
CA THR A 358 -5.75 -22.61 33.18
C THR A 358 -6.83 -21.56 33.03
N ASN A 359 -6.50 -20.38 32.44
CA ASN A 359 -7.43 -19.29 32.20
C ASN A 359 -8.20 -19.39 30.89
N PHE A 360 -7.88 -20.40 30.03
CA PHE A 360 -8.52 -20.50 28.74
C PHE A 360 -9.96 -21.01 28.86
N ASN A 361 -10.89 -20.20 28.41
CA ASN A 361 -12.30 -20.60 28.26
C ASN A 361 -12.53 -21.04 26.81
N THR A 362 -12.79 -22.33 26.63
CA THR A 362 -12.99 -22.94 25.32
C THR A 362 -14.47 -23.16 24.95
N ALA A 363 -15.40 -22.61 25.73
CA ALA A 363 -16.82 -22.87 25.56
C ALA A 363 -17.38 -22.43 24.18
N LYS A 364 -16.78 -21.42 23.55
CA LYS A 364 -17.17 -20.93 22.22
C LYS A 364 -16.24 -21.43 21.09
N VAL A 365 -15.19 -22.16 21.42
CA VAL A 365 -14.21 -22.61 20.43
C VAL A 365 -14.79 -23.72 19.57
N ALA A 366 -14.89 -23.46 18.27
CA ALA A 366 -15.37 -24.42 17.28
C ALA A 366 -14.22 -25.21 16.64
N TYR A 367 -13.02 -24.61 16.56
CA TYR A 367 -11.85 -25.21 15.93
C TYR A 367 -10.66 -25.18 16.88
N MET A 368 -10.11 -26.37 17.22
CA MET A 368 -9.03 -26.56 18.19
C MET A 368 -8.27 -27.83 17.81
N ASN A 369 -7.25 -27.70 16.93
CA ASN A 369 -6.43 -28.80 16.43
C ASN A 369 -5.02 -28.74 17.01
#